data_0fdc71139fb24871cd818f478901b8a8
#
_entry.id   0fdc71139fb24871cd818f478901b8a8
#
_cell.length_a   1.000
_cell.length_b   1.000
_cell.length_c   1.000
_cell.angle_alpha   90.00
_cell.angle_beta   90.00
_cell.angle_gamma   90.00
#
_symmetry.space_group_name_H-M   'P 1'
#
loop_
_entity.id
_entity.type
_entity.pdbx_description
1 polymer ?
#
loop_
_entity_poly.entity_id
_entity_poly.type
_entity_poly.pdbx_seq_one_letter_code
_entity_poly.pdbx_strand_id
1 'polypeptide(L)'
;TIGLVGMNEATLNANWLKEDLTHTDAQEFAKDVLNHMRERLVIYQEEYGDLYNLEATPAESTSYRLAKHDKKKYPDIITATKEGNTPYYTNSSHLPVGYTDDLFTALDIQDELQTLYTSGTVFHAFLGEKLPDWKGAATLVRKIAENYKLPYYTISPTYSICEDHGYLVGEQPICPVCGKPTEVWSRITGYYRPVKNWNEGKAQEFKERKTYDMGHSVLSGRHMKKIKEEQVQ
;
A
#
# COMPACT_ATOMS: atom_id res chain seq x y z
N THR A 1 9.37 6.15 17.88
CA THR A 1 8.76 6.03 16.53
C THR A 1 7.46 6.80 16.48
N ILE A 2 7.27 7.61 15.45
CA ILE A 2 6.02 8.32 15.15
C ILE A 2 5.51 7.77 13.82
N GLY A 3 4.29 7.24 13.84
CA GLY A 3 3.66 6.60 12.68
C GLY A 3 2.58 7.45 12.06
N LEU A 4 2.39 7.32 10.76
CA LEU A 4 1.34 7.99 9.99
C LEU A 4 0.33 6.97 9.45
N VAL A 5 -0.96 7.29 9.54
CA VAL A 5 -2.07 6.48 8.99
C VAL A 5 -3.08 7.40 8.31
N GLY A 6 -3.58 7.01 7.15
CA GLY A 6 -4.72 7.68 6.51
C GLY A 6 -4.39 9.00 5.81
N MET A 7 -3.20 9.15 5.22
CA MET A 7 -2.87 10.36 4.46
C MET A 7 -3.82 10.56 3.27
N ASN A 8 -4.17 9.49 2.58
CA ASN A 8 -5.11 9.55 1.47
C ASN A 8 -6.47 10.12 1.89
N GLU A 9 -6.99 9.69 3.04
CA GLU A 9 -8.27 10.19 3.56
C GLU A 9 -8.13 11.59 4.15
N ALA A 10 -6.95 11.95 4.67
CA ALA A 10 -6.68 13.31 5.15
C ALA A 10 -6.79 14.32 3.99
N THR A 11 -6.23 14.00 2.82
CA THR A 11 -6.32 14.86 1.62
C THR A 11 -7.75 14.97 1.11
N LEU A 12 -8.51 13.88 1.11
CA LEU A 12 -9.94 13.87 0.72
C LEU A 12 -10.83 14.70 1.66
N ASN A 13 -10.53 14.71 2.96
CA ASN A 13 -11.30 15.45 3.94
C ASN A 13 -10.86 16.93 4.08
N ALA A 14 -9.71 17.31 3.55
CA ALA A 14 -9.21 18.67 3.57
C ALA A 14 -10.06 19.59 2.67
N ASN A 15 -10.78 20.55 3.26
CA ASN A 15 -11.75 21.39 2.56
C ASN A 15 -11.16 22.20 1.38
N TRP A 16 -9.87 22.48 1.43
CA TRP A 16 -9.14 23.25 0.40
C TRP A 16 -8.56 22.36 -0.70
N LEU A 17 -8.57 21.03 -0.56
CA LEU A 17 -7.95 20.08 -1.48
C LEU A 17 -8.99 19.14 -2.09
N LYS A 18 -9.61 18.27 -1.27
CA LYS A 18 -10.67 17.31 -1.65
C LYS A 18 -10.28 16.34 -2.77
N GLU A 19 -9.00 16.01 -2.85
CA GLU A 19 -8.43 15.10 -3.83
C GLU A 19 -7.70 13.95 -3.11
N ASP A 20 -7.67 12.78 -3.71
CA ASP A 20 -6.92 11.64 -3.20
C ASP A 20 -5.45 11.65 -3.71
N LEU A 21 -4.63 10.75 -3.19
CA LEU A 21 -3.20 10.66 -3.53
C LEU A 21 -2.92 10.25 -4.99
N THR A 22 -3.93 10.05 -5.82
CA THR A 22 -3.75 9.86 -7.27
C THR A 22 -3.54 11.19 -8.00
N HIS A 23 -3.84 12.33 -7.35
CA HIS A 23 -3.72 13.68 -7.87
C HIS A 23 -2.44 14.38 -7.39
N THR A 24 -1.84 15.17 -8.28
CA THR A 24 -0.56 15.85 -8.01
C THR A 24 -0.61 16.75 -6.79
N ASP A 25 -1.65 17.56 -6.64
CA ASP A 25 -1.77 18.50 -5.52
C ASP A 25 -1.86 17.78 -4.16
N ALA A 26 -2.54 16.63 -4.12
CA ALA A 26 -2.58 15.78 -2.93
C ALA A 26 -1.22 15.11 -2.63
N GLN A 27 -0.47 14.73 -3.67
CA GLN A 27 0.90 14.22 -3.50
C GLN A 27 1.85 15.29 -2.97
N GLU A 28 1.81 16.51 -3.49
CA GLU A 28 2.63 17.62 -3.02
C GLU A 28 2.29 17.96 -1.56
N PHE A 29 1.01 18.08 -1.21
CA PHE A 29 0.61 18.27 0.18
C PHE A 29 1.09 17.13 1.09
N ALA A 30 1.01 15.89 0.66
CA ALA A 30 1.52 14.75 1.44
C ALA A 30 3.04 14.82 1.64
N LYS A 31 3.81 15.24 0.62
CA LYS A 31 5.26 15.48 0.73
C LYS A 31 5.58 16.60 1.73
N ASP A 32 4.84 17.69 1.69
CA ASP A 32 5.01 18.81 2.62
C ASP A 32 4.78 18.36 4.06
N VAL A 33 3.71 17.60 4.32
CA VAL A 33 3.43 17.03 5.65
C VAL A 33 4.56 16.11 6.11
N LEU A 34 5.02 15.19 5.25
CA LEU A 34 6.09 14.24 5.60
C LEU A 34 7.42 14.97 5.86
N ASN A 35 7.77 15.97 5.06
CA ASN A 35 8.96 16.80 5.28
C ASN A 35 8.86 17.59 6.58
N HIS A 36 7.72 18.22 6.86
CA HIS A 36 7.49 18.91 8.12
C HIS A 36 7.64 17.96 9.33
N MET A 37 7.06 16.75 9.25
CA MET A 37 7.23 15.76 10.31
C MET A 37 8.70 15.38 10.52
N ARG A 38 9.47 15.18 9.44
CA ARG A 38 10.91 14.89 9.52
C ARG A 38 11.70 16.01 10.20
N GLU A 39 11.45 17.26 9.83
CA GLU A 39 12.06 18.44 10.46
C GLU A 39 11.74 18.50 11.96
N ARG A 40 10.48 18.24 12.33
CA ARG A 40 10.08 18.19 13.74
C ARG A 40 10.78 17.10 14.51
N LEU A 41 11.02 15.92 13.92
CA LEU A 41 11.74 14.83 14.58
C LEU A 41 13.21 15.17 14.82
N VAL A 42 13.86 15.91 13.93
CA VAL A 42 15.23 16.42 14.15
C VAL A 42 15.26 17.34 15.38
N ILE A 43 14.30 18.29 15.48
CA ILE A 43 14.19 19.18 16.63
C ILE A 43 13.98 18.38 17.93
N TYR A 44 13.12 17.36 17.92
CA TYR A 44 12.89 16.52 19.10
C TYR A 44 14.16 15.72 19.51
N GLN A 45 14.93 15.25 18.53
CA GLN A 45 16.21 14.59 18.81
C GLN A 45 17.20 15.54 19.50
N GLU A 46 17.28 16.79 19.08
CA GLU A 46 18.13 17.81 19.68
C GLU A 46 17.64 18.21 21.07
N GLU A 47 16.32 18.37 21.26
CA GLU A 47 15.72 18.84 22.52
C GLU A 47 15.76 17.77 23.62
N TYR A 48 15.45 16.50 23.28
CA TYR A 48 15.29 15.43 24.26
C TYR A 48 16.49 14.47 24.34
N GLY A 49 17.39 14.50 23.37
CA GLY A 49 18.56 13.60 23.31
C GLY A 49 18.22 12.17 22.92
N ASP A 50 16.97 11.88 22.53
CA ASP A 50 16.49 10.57 22.12
C ASP A 50 16.49 10.42 20.59
N LEU A 51 16.51 9.17 20.11
CA LEU A 51 16.37 8.89 18.67
C LEU A 51 14.90 8.80 18.28
N TYR A 52 14.50 9.55 17.26
CA TYR A 52 13.17 9.54 16.68
C TYR A 52 13.20 9.09 15.23
N ASN A 53 12.18 8.35 14.81
CA ASN A 53 11.98 8.02 13.40
C ASN A 53 10.53 8.20 12.97
N LEU A 54 10.35 8.46 11.67
CA LEU A 54 9.05 8.53 11.01
C LEU A 54 8.75 7.19 10.34
N GLU A 55 7.69 6.54 10.76
CA GLU A 55 7.32 5.21 10.29
C GLU A 55 6.15 5.25 9.32
N ALA A 56 6.31 4.56 8.18
CA ALA A 56 5.18 4.18 7.36
C ALA A 56 4.42 3.04 8.07
N THR A 57 3.48 3.39 8.92
CA THR A 57 2.84 2.45 9.85
C THR A 57 1.99 1.40 9.12
N PRO A 58 2.28 0.10 9.32
CA PRO A 58 1.45 -0.99 8.80
C PRO A 58 0.21 -1.19 9.69
N ALA A 59 -0.73 -0.26 9.61
CA ALA A 59 -1.86 -0.15 10.52
C ALA A 59 -2.96 -1.19 10.25
N GLU A 60 -2.82 -2.40 10.77
CA GLU A 60 -3.82 -3.47 10.60
C GLU A 60 -5.14 -3.16 11.32
N SER A 61 -5.14 -3.30 12.65
CA SER A 61 -6.33 -3.04 13.45
C SER A 61 -6.59 -1.55 13.68
N THR A 62 -5.53 -0.75 13.71
CA THR A 62 -5.60 0.68 13.96
C THR A 62 -6.35 1.39 12.84
N SER A 63 -6.06 1.08 11.57
CA SER A 63 -6.75 1.67 10.41
C SER A 63 -8.27 1.46 10.47
N TYR A 64 -8.72 0.27 10.82
CA TYR A 64 -10.14 -0.05 10.99
C TYR A 64 -10.75 0.65 12.22
N ARG A 65 -10.07 0.53 13.37
CA ARG A 65 -10.59 1.05 14.65
C ARG A 65 -10.73 2.56 14.61
N LEU A 66 -9.74 3.29 14.11
CA LEU A 66 -9.81 4.75 13.99
C LEU A 66 -10.95 5.15 13.05
N ALA A 67 -11.03 4.59 11.86
CA ALA A 67 -12.08 4.90 10.89
C ALA A 67 -13.49 4.61 11.45
N LYS A 68 -13.67 3.51 12.19
CA LYS A 68 -14.93 3.16 12.85
C LYS A 68 -15.34 4.17 13.93
N HIS A 69 -14.38 4.63 14.74
CA HIS A 69 -14.63 5.65 15.75
C HIS A 69 -14.94 7.01 15.13
N ASP A 70 -14.21 7.39 14.10
CA ASP A 70 -14.39 8.66 13.41
C ASP A 70 -15.73 8.70 12.68
N LYS A 71 -16.12 7.64 11.98
CA LYS A 71 -17.46 7.54 11.37
C LYS A 71 -18.59 7.68 12.38
N LYS A 72 -18.41 7.17 13.60
CA LYS A 72 -19.40 7.33 14.68
C LYS A 72 -19.48 8.78 15.18
N LYS A 73 -18.33 9.46 15.27
CA LYS A 73 -18.24 10.82 15.79
C LYS A 73 -18.51 11.88 14.71
N TYR A 74 -18.09 11.59 13.48
CA TYR A 74 -18.20 12.46 12.30
C TYR A 74 -18.81 11.67 11.15
N PRO A 75 -20.14 11.56 11.04
CA PRO A 75 -20.79 10.69 10.03
C PRO A 75 -20.38 10.98 8.58
N ASP A 76 -20.09 12.25 8.27
CA ASP A 76 -19.73 12.70 6.92
C ASP A 76 -18.24 12.50 6.57
N ILE A 77 -17.41 12.04 7.53
CA ILE A 77 -15.97 11.83 7.27
C ILE A 77 -15.77 10.80 6.15
N ILE A 78 -14.88 11.11 5.21
CA ILE A 78 -14.53 10.21 4.12
C ILE A 78 -13.51 9.20 4.64
N THR A 79 -13.77 7.92 4.38
CA THR A 79 -12.87 6.80 4.64
C THR A 79 -12.48 6.13 3.32
N ALA A 80 -11.56 5.18 3.34
CA ALA A 80 -11.07 4.52 2.11
C ALA A 80 -12.15 3.76 1.36
N THR A 81 -13.17 3.27 2.06
CA THR A 81 -14.27 2.48 1.48
C THR A 81 -15.49 3.33 1.13
N LYS A 82 -16.32 2.82 0.22
CA LYS A 82 -17.61 3.43 -0.15
C LYS A 82 -18.58 3.41 1.02
N GLU A 83 -19.51 4.34 1.00
CA GLU A 83 -20.58 4.43 2.00
C GLU A 83 -21.36 3.11 2.13
N GLY A 84 -21.70 2.73 3.37
CA GLY A 84 -22.41 1.49 3.68
C GLY A 84 -21.51 0.26 3.88
N ASN A 85 -20.22 0.34 3.53
CA ASN A 85 -19.26 -0.73 3.77
C ASN A 85 -18.49 -0.54 5.09
N THR A 86 -17.73 -1.55 5.50
CA THR A 86 -16.88 -1.49 6.69
C THR A 86 -15.79 -0.43 6.51
N PRO A 87 -15.74 0.63 7.36
CA PRO A 87 -14.80 1.72 7.18
C PRO A 87 -13.38 1.30 7.57
N TYR A 88 -12.39 1.81 6.82
CA TYR A 88 -10.97 1.73 7.18
C TYR A 88 -10.22 2.94 6.60
N TYR A 89 -9.02 3.20 7.12
CA TYR A 89 -8.08 4.16 6.58
C TYR A 89 -6.96 3.45 5.82
N THR A 90 -6.47 4.06 4.77
CA THR A 90 -5.30 3.58 4.03
C THR A 90 -4.07 3.60 4.94
N ASN A 91 -3.19 2.62 4.82
CA ASN A 91 -1.92 2.60 5.57
C ASN A 91 -1.06 3.78 5.16
N SER A 92 -0.45 4.46 6.12
CA SER A 92 0.49 5.57 5.92
C SER A 92 0.08 6.52 4.77
N SER A 93 0.94 6.70 3.75
CA SER A 93 0.66 7.46 2.52
C SER A 93 0.55 6.55 1.29
N HIS A 94 0.04 5.32 1.45
CA HIS A 94 -0.21 4.43 0.33
C HIS A 94 -1.38 4.93 -0.54
N LEU A 95 -1.35 4.54 -1.81
CA LEU A 95 -2.48 4.73 -2.72
C LEU A 95 -3.70 3.91 -2.30
N PRO A 96 -4.92 4.36 -2.67
CA PRO A 96 -6.11 3.51 -2.58
C PRO A 96 -5.87 2.16 -3.25
N VAL A 97 -6.20 1.07 -2.55
CA VAL A 97 -5.89 -0.31 -2.99
C VAL A 97 -6.58 -0.73 -4.29
N GLY A 98 -7.62 -0.01 -4.69
CA GLY A 98 -8.36 -0.23 -5.94
C GLY A 98 -7.97 0.72 -7.09
N TYR A 99 -6.91 1.52 -6.96
CA TYR A 99 -6.60 2.57 -7.91
C TYR A 99 -6.21 2.03 -9.30
N THR A 100 -5.18 1.19 -9.38
CA THR A 100 -4.63 0.73 -10.66
C THR A 100 -4.20 -0.73 -10.61
N ASP A 101 -4.23 -1.40 -11.77
CA ASP A 101 -3.63 -2.71 -12.01
C ASP A 101 -2.25 -2.61 -12.69
N ASP A 102 -1.81 -1.40 -13.04
CA ASP A 102 -0.44 -1.15 -13.52
C ASP A 102 0.50 -0.89 -12.34
N LEU A 103 1.42 -1.84 -12.13
CA LEU A 103 2.41 -1.80 -11.07
C LEU A 103 3.31 -0.56 -11.16
N PHE A 104 3.76 -0.20 -12.35
CA PHE A 104 4.72 0.89 -12.54
C PHE A 104 4.04 2.26 -12.36
N THR A 105 2.78 2.41 -12.75
CA THR A 105 2.00 3.60 -12.41
C THR A 105 1.88 3.80 -10.89
N ALA A 106 1.66 2.74 -10.13
CA ALA A 106 1.63 2.84 -8.67
C ALA A 106 3.02 3.15 -8.08
N LEU A 107 4.07 2.55 -8.61
CA LEU A 107 5.46 2.80 -8.18
C LEU A 107 5.90 4.24 -8.46
N ASP A 108 5.53 4.82 -9.61
CA ASP A 108 5.86 6.20 -9.98
C ASP A 108 5.36 7.23 -8.96
N ILE A 109 4.21 6.96 -8.32
CA ILE A 109 3.65 7.80 -7.27
C ILE A 109 4.26 7.46 -5.90
N GLN A 110 4.35 6.18 -5.58
CA GLN A 110 4.77 5.73 -4.25
C GLN A 110 6.25 5.92 -3.98
N ASP A 111 7.11 5.90 -4.99
CA ASP A 111 8.55 6.07 -4.82
C ASP A 111 8.88 7.40 -4.12
N GLU A 112 8.27 8.50 -4.55
CA GLU A 112 8.49 9.81 -3.96
C GLU A 112 7.97 9.93 -2.53
N LEU A 113 6.81 9.35 -2.22
CA LEU A 113 6.20 9.41 -0.89
C LEU A 113 6.89 8.45 0.09
N GLN A 114 7.15 7.22 -0.33
CA GLN A 114 7.69 6.18 0.55
C GLN A 114 9.16 6.44 0.94
N THR A 115 9.93 7.11 0.10
CA THR A 115 11.32 7.49 0.39
C THR A 115 11.46 8.63 1.40
N LEU A 116 10.38 9.31 1.74
CA LEU A 116 10.37 10.34 2.79
C LEU A 116 10.26 9.77 4.21
N TYR A 117 9.85 8.53 4.38
CA TYR A 117 9.88 7.85 5.68
C TYR A 117 11.30 7.43 6.06
N THR A 118 11.56 7.38 7.36
CA THR A 118 12.86 6.94 7.90
C THR A 118 12.82 5.51 8.42
N SER A 119 11.62 4.91 8.54
CA SER A 119 11.43 3.50 8.91
C SER A 119 10.09 2.94 8.42
N GLY A 120 9.94 1.62 8.47
CA GLY A 120 8.70 0.88 8.25
C GLY A 120 8.15 0.94 6.82
N THR A 121 8.83 1.63 5.90
CA THR A 121 8.34 1.77 4.53
C THR A 121 8.45 0.45 3.77
N VAL A 122 7.38 0.12 3.06
CA VAL A 122 7.33 -1.04 2.16
C VAL A 122 6.28 -0.82 1.07
N PHE A 123 6.60 -1.23 -0.14
CA PHE A 123 5.62 -1.33 -1.21
C PHE A 123 5.24 -2.80 -1.45
N HIS A 124 3.97 -3.11 -1.35
CA HIS A 124 3.46 -4.47 -1.60
C HIS A 124 2.90 -4.57 -3.02
N ALA A 125 3.63 -5.24 -3.91
CA ALA A 125 3.12 -5.62 -5.22
C ALA A 125 2.19 -6.84 -5.06
N PHE A 126 0.89 -6.58 -4.90
CA PHE A 126 -0.12 -7.63 -4.82
C PHE A 126 -0.42 -8.18 -6.21
N LEU A 127 0.01 -9.40 -6.49
CA LEU A 127 -0.27 -10.08 -7.74
C LEU A 127 -1.49 -10.99 -7.60
N GLY A 128 -2.31 -11.07 -8.66
CA GLY A 128 -3.45 -11.98 -8.69
C GLY A 128 -3.03 -13.46 -8.68
N GLU A 129 -1.84 -13.74 -9.19
CA GLU A 129 -1.24 -15.07 -9.26
C GLU A 129 0.28 -15.01 -9.11
N LYS A 130 0.93 -16.15 -8.96
CA LYS A 130 2.39 -16.23 -8.97
C LYS A 130 2.96 -15.93 -10.35
N LEU A 131 4.15 -15.36 -10.40
CA LEU A 131 4.88 -15.21 -11.64
C LEU A 131 5.20 -16.59 -12.26
N PRO A 132 5.24 -16.70 -13.60
CA PRO A 132 5.35 -17.98 -14.29
C PRO A 132 6.63 -18.72 -13.94
N ASP A 133 7.75 -18.01 -13.77
CA ASP A 133 9.04 -18.59 -13.42
C ASP A 133 9.94 -17.60 -12.63
N TRP A 134 11.09 -18.08 -12.19
CA TRP A 134 12.08 -17.29 -11.46
C TRP A 134 12.71 -16.17 -12.32
N LYS A 135 12.76 -16.34 -13.65
CA LYS A 135 13.32 -15.32 -14.57
C LYS A 135 12.40 -14.11 -14.66
N GLY A 136 11.09 -14.34 -14.70
CA GLY A 136 10.09 -13.28 -14.60
C GLY A 136 10.21 -12.51 -13.29
N ALA A 137 10.36 -13.23 -12.17
CA ALA A 137 10.58 -12.61 -10.86
C ALA A 137 11.88 -11.80 -10.82
N ALA A 138 12.99 -12.36 -11.30
CA ALA A 138 14.28 -11.68 -11.34
C ALA A 138 14.25 -10.42 -12.24
N THR A 139 13.55 -10.49 -13.37
CA THR A 139 13.37 -9.35 -14.27
C THR A 139 12.57 -8.24 -13.62
N LEU A 140 11.48 -8.57 -12.93
CA LEU A 140 10.67 -7.59 -12.20
C LEU A 140 11.46 -6.93 -11.08
N VAL A 141 12.15 -7.72 -10.24
CA VAL A 141 13.01 -7.21 -9.16
C VAL A 141 14.07 -6.27 -9.72
N ARG A 142 14.76 -6.64 -10.79
CA ARG A 142 15.76 -5.80 -11.43
C ARG A 142 15.17 -4.49 -11.96
N LYS A 143 14.03 -4.54 -12.67
CA LYS A 143 13.35 -3.34 -13.18
C LYS A 143 12.99 -2.38 -12.05
N ILE A 144 12.50 -2.87 -10.92
CA ILE A 144 12.18 -2.02 -9.78
C ILE A 144 13.47 -1.44 -9.17
N ALA A 145 14.46 -2.27 -8.88
CA ALA A 145 15.72 -1.85 -8.25
C ALA A 145 16.55 -0.86 -9.09
N GLU A 146 16.49 -0.96 -10.42
CA GLU A 146 17.23 -0.07 -11.32
C GLU A 146 16.52 1.26 -11.60
N ASN A 147 15.20 1.37 -11.34
CA ASN A 147 14.40 2.54 -11.72
C ASN A 147 13.74 3.28 -10.55
N TYR A 148 13.74 2.72 -9.34
CA TYR A 148 13.08 3.30 -8.16
C TYR A 148 14.02 3.34 -6.96
N LYS A 149 13.80 4.29 -6.06
CA LYS A 149 14.57 4.49 -4.82
C LYS A 149 13.95 3.76 -3.62
N LEU A 150 12.82 3.08 -3.81
CA LEU A 150 12.11 2.33 -2.75
C LEU A 150 13.06 1.37 -2.03
N PRO A 151 13.26 1.52 -0.70
CA PRO A 151 14.21 0.71 0.05
C PRO A 151 13.74 -0.72 0.27
N TYR A 152 12.42 -0.96 0.22
CA TYR A 152 11.85 -2.27 0.42
C TYR A 152 10.53 -2.46 -0.33
N TYR A 153 10.41 -3.54 -1.04
CA TYR A 153 9.18 -3.96 -1.71
C TYR A 153 9.02 -5.48 -1.67
N THR A 154 7.79 -5.94 -1.81
CA THR A 154 7.47 -7.38 -1.83
C THR A 154 6.69 -7.73 -3.08
N ILE A 155 6.92 -8.92 -3.61
CA ILE A 155 6.10 -9.55 -4.64
C ILE A 155 5.18 -10.53 -3.92
N SER A 156 3.89 -10.26 -3.90
CA SER A 156 2.93 -10.94 -3.02
C SER A 156 1.77 -11.54 -3.81
N PRO A 157 1.92 -12.80 -4.31
CA PRO A 157 0.81 -13.50 -4.95
C PRO A 157 -0.29 -13.84 -3.95
N THR A 158 -1.54 -13.87 -4.41
CA THR A 158 -2.65 -14.51 -3.69
C THR A 158 -2.71 -15.97 -4.11
N TYR A 159 -3.02 -16.86 -3.20
CA TYR A 159 -3.19 -18.28 -3.46
C TYR A 159 -4.25 -18.89 -2.53
N SER A 160 -4.74 -20.06 -2.89
CA SER A 160 -5.71 -20.81 -2.09
C SER A 160 -5.19 -22.19 -1.73
N ILE A 161 -5.64 -22.72 -0.61
CA ILE A 161 -5.28 -24.07 -0.17
C ILE A 161 -6.55 -24.89 0.02
N CYS A 162 -6.64 -26.00 -0.73
CA CYS A 162 -7.63 -27.03 -0.50
C CYS A 162 -7.03 -28.10 0.43
N GLU A 163 -7.77 -28.54 1.42
CA GLU A 163 -7.34 -29.57 2.37
C GLU A 163 -6.97 -30.90 1.67
N ASP A 164 -7.73 -31.28 0.63
CA ASP A 164 -7.52 -32.53 -0.10
C ASP A 164 -6.55 -32.40 -1.30
N HIS A 165 -6.49 -31.22 -1.95
CA HIS A 165 -5.76 -31.01 -3.21
C HIS A 165 -4.57 -30.05 -3.08
N GLY A 166 -4.33 -29.49 -1.90
CA GLY A 166 -3.20 -28.59 -1.62
C GLY A 166 -3.32 -27.24 -2.30
N TYR A 167 -2.21 -26.76 -2.85
CA TYR A 167 -2.05 -25.42 -3.41
C TYR A 167 -2.86 -25.21 -4.70
N LEU A 168 -3.58 -24.08 -4.74
CA LEU A 168 -4.33 -23.59 -5.90
C LEU A 168 -3.85 -22.18 -6.23
N VAL A 169 -3.70 -21.88 -7.51
CA VAL A 169 -3.27 -20.56 -7.99
C VAL A 169 -4.41 -19.53 -7.83
N GLY A 170 -4.08 -18.36 -7.33
CA GLY A 170 -5.00 -17.23 -7.21
C GLY A 170 -6.05 -17.39 -6.10
N GLU A 171 -7.03 -16.49 -6.13
CA GLU A 171 -8.17 -16.51 -5.22
C GLU A 171 -9.23 -17.48 -5.71
N GLN A 172 -9.35 -18.62 -5.06
CA GLN A 172 -10.33 -19.66 -5.38
C GLN A 172 -11.06 -20.08 -4.08
N PRO A 173 -12.18 -19.46 -3.74
CA PRO A 173 -12.95 -19.80 -2.52
C PRO A 173 -13.46 -21.24 -2.50
N ILE A 174 -13.63 -21.85 -3.68
CA ILE A 174 -14.09 -23.23 -3.86
C ILE A 174 -13.05 -23.98 -4.69
N CYS A 175 -12.68 -25.17 -4.25
CA CYS A 175 -11.76 -26.04 -4.97
C CYS A 175 -12.36 -26.48 -6.33
N PRO A 176 -11.68 -26.21 -7.46
CA PRO A 176 -12.20 -26.61 -8.77
C PRO A 176 -12.22 -28.12 -9.00
N VAL A 177 -11.53 -28.90 -8.16
CA VAL A 177 -11.43 -30.38 -8.29
C VAL A 177 -12.52 -31.09 -7.49
N CYS A 178 -12.71 -30.71 -6.20
CA CYS A 178 -13.63 -31.43 -5.31
C CYS A 178 -14.84 -30.59 -4.87
N GLY A 179 -14.93 -29.31 -5.24
CA GLY A 179 -16.06 -28.44 -4.86
C GLY A 179 -16.09 -28.05 -3.38
N LYS A 180 -15.10 -28.42 -2.56
CA LYS A 180 -15.01 -28.03 -1.16
C LYS A 180 -14.51 -26.59 -1.01
N PRO A 181 -14.89 -25.89 0.09
CA PRO A 181 -14.30 -24.60 0.45
C PRO A 181 -12.79 -24.70 0.61
N THR A 182 -12.08 -23.64 0.25
CA THR A 182 -10.63 -23.51 0.38
C THR A 182 -10.26 -22.42 1.40
N GLU A 183 -9.01 -22.38 1.80
CA GLU A 183 -8.45 -21.22 2.50
C GLU A 183 -7.75 -20.30 1.52
N VAL A 184 -8.27 -19.07 1.33
CA VAL A 184 -7.59 -18.02 0.57
C VAL A 184 -6.53 -17.36 1.44
N TRP A 185 -5.31 -17.31 0.96
CA TRP A 185 -4.15 -16.74 1.63
C TRP A 185 -3.64 -15.51 0.87
N SER A 186 -3.45 -14.43 1.57
CA SER A 186 -2.83 -13.22 1.04
C SER A 186 -2.02 -12.51 2.13
N ARG A 187 -1.18 -11.55 1.74
CA ARG A 187 -0.45 -10.71 2.69
C ARG A 187 -1.39 -9.65 3.25
N ILE A 188 -1.57 -9.63 4.57
CA ILE A 188 -2.41 -8.63 5.23
C ILE A 188 -1.70 -7.26 5.27
N THR A 189 -0.48 -7.23 5.79
CA THR A 189 0.48 -6.13 5.72
C THR A 189 1.88 -6.72 5.57
N GLY A 190 2.59 -7.01 6.64
CA GLY A 190 3.94 -7.56 6.63
C GLY A 190 4.03 -9.09 6.45
N TYR A 191 2.94 -9.84 6.63
CA TYR A 191 2.94 -11.31 6.63
C TYR A 191 1.69 -11.92 6.00
N TYR A 192 1.78 -13.19 5.60
CA TYR A 192 0.67 -13.97 5.05
C TYR A 192 -0.24 -14.50 6.16
N ARG A 193 -1.54 -14.45 5.91
CA ARG A 193 -2.57 -15.01 6.78
C ARG A 193 -3.81 -15.39 5.97
N PRO A 194 -4.56 -16.45 6.37
CA PRO A 194 -5.86 -16.73 5.75
C PRO A 194 -6.78 -15.52 5.84
N VAL A 195 -7.35 -15.10 4.71
CA VAL A 195 -8.19 -13.90 4.62
C VAL A 195 -9.39 -13.97 5.57
N LYS A 196 -9.94 -15.18 5.79
CA LYS A 196 -11.04 -15.41 6.74
C LYS A 196 -10.71 -15.01 8.20
N ASN A 197 -9.43 -14.90 8.55
CA ASN A 197 -8.96 -14.55 9.89
C ASN A 197 -8.55 -13.08 10.03
N TRP A 198 -8.82 -12.24 9.01
CA TRP A 198 -8.52 -10.82 9.06
C TRP A 198 -9.60 -10.05 9.83
N ASN A 199 -9.26 -8.89 10.38
CA ASN A 199 -10.26 -7.99 10.93
C ASN A 199 -11.17 -7.45 9.82
N GLU A 200 -12.36 -6.96 10.21
CA GLU A 200 -13.41 -6.53 9.26
C GLU A 200 -12.90 -5.47 8.27
N GLY A 201 -12.11 -4.48 8.73
CA GLY A 201 -11.56 -3.43 7.87
C GLY A 201 -10.55 -3.96 6.85
N LYS A 202 -9.66 -4.87 7.26
CA LYS A 202 -8.70 -5.50 6.35
C LYS A 202 -9.36 -6.50 5.40
N ALA A 203 -10.41 -7.17 5.83
CA ALA A 203 -11.24 -8.01 4.96
C ALA A 203 -11.97 -7.15 3.90
N GLN A 204 -12.44 -5.95 4.28
CA GLN A 204 -13.01 -5.00 3.33
C GLN A 204 -11.96 -4.46 2.36
N GLU A 205 -10.79 -4.06 2.85
CA GLU A 205 -9.66 -3.65 2.00
C GLU A 205 -9.31 -4.72 0.97
N PHE A 206 -9.27 -6.01 1.39
CA PHE A 206 -8.98 -7.12 0.49
C PHE A 206 -9.99 -7.22 -0.65
N LYS A 207 -11.28 -7.06 -0.36
CA LYS A 207 -12.35 -7.08 -1.39
C LYS A 207 -12.22 -5.92 -2.40
N GLU A 208 -11.70 -4.78 -1.97
CA GLU A 208 -11.51 -3.58 -2.80
C GLU A 208 -10.14 -3.56 -3.48
N ARG A 209 -9.24 -4.48 -3.10
CA ARG A 209 -7.87 -4.54 -3.60
C ARG A 209 -7.87 -4.95 -5.07
N LYS A 210 -7.26 -4.10 -5.90
CA LYS A 210 -6.96 -4.42 -7.28
C LYS A 210 -5.56 -5.05 -7.35
N THR A 211 -5.46 -6.24 -7.92
CA THR A 211 -4.17 -6.90 -8.10
C THR A 211 -3.47 -6.37 -9.34
N TYR A 212 -2.15 -6.27 -9.28
CA TYR A 212 -1.36 -5.83 -10.42
C TYR A 212 -1.31 -6.91 -11.50
N ASP A 213 -1.56 -6.49 -12.74
CA ASP A 213 -1.44 -7.33 -13.93
C ASP A 213 -0.09 -7.07 -14.62
N MET A 214 0.77 -8.08 -14.60
CA MET A 214 2.11 -7.97 -15.20
C MET A 214 2.08 -7.90 -16.73
N GLY A 215 1.00 -8.33 -17.37
CA GLY A 215 0.79 -8.20 -18.81
C GLY A 215 0.47 -6.76 -19.24
N HIS A 216 -0.15 -5.99 -18.36
CA HIS A 216 -0.53 -4.60 -18.59
C HIS A 216 0.44 -3.60 -17.99
N SER A 217 1.34 -4.04 -17.10
CA SER A 217 2.27 -3.15 -16.39
C SER A 217 3.41 -2.70 -17.32
N VAL A 218 3.45 -1.42 -17.63
CA VAL A 218 4.43 -0.82 -18.55
C VAL A 218 5.31 0.17 -17.80
N LEU A 219 6.63 -0.09 -17.77
CA LEU A 219 7.60 0.87 -17.23
C LEU A 219 7.59 2.14 -18.11
N SER A 220 6.98 3.20 -17.59
CA SER A 220 6.94 4.48 -18.28
C SER A 220 8.31 5.14 -18.23
N GLY A 221 8.76 5.72 -19.35
CA GLY A 221 10.05 6.42 -19.41
C GLY A 221 10.11 7.72 -18.60
N ARG A 222 9.12 8.04 -17.78
CA ARG A 222 9.06 9.25 -16.95
C ARG A 222 10.14 9.26 -15.88
N HIS A 223 10.36 8.12 -15.23
CA HIS A 223 11.38 7.96 -14.19
C HIS A 223 12.82 8.04 -14.77
N MET A 224 13.04 7.46 -15.94
CA MET A 224 14.32 7.52 -16.66
C MET A 224 14.77 8.94 -17.01
N LYS A 225 13.84 9.87 -17.24
CA LYS A 225 14.17 11.28 -17.50
C LYS A 225 14.63 11.99 -16.23
N LYS A 226 13.96 11.81 -15.09
CA LYS A 226 14.33 12.41 -13.80
C LYS A 226 15.72 11.97 -13.33
N ILE A 227 16.02 10.67 -13.40
CA ILE A 227 17.34 10.14 -13.01
C ILE A 227 18.47 10.73 -13.86
N LYS A 228 18.25 10.94 -15.17
CA LYS A 228 19.24 11.58 -16.05
C LYS A 228 19.43 13.06 -15.75
N GLU A 229 18.37 13.77 -15.36
CA GLU A 229 18.44 15.19 -14.99
C GLU A 229 19.14 15.40 -13.64
N GLU A 230 18.92 14.52 -12.65
CA GLU A 230 19.60 14.55 -11.34
C GLU A 230 21.08 14.15 -11.39
N GLN A 231 21.51 13.37 -12.40
CA GLN A 231 22.91 12.99 -12.60
C GLN A 231 23.73 14.05 -13.38
N VAL A 232 23.11 15.09 -13.92
CA VAL A 232 23.73 16.18 -14.69
C VAL A 232 23.88 17.46 -13.85
N GLN A 233 23.37 17.50 -12.62
CA GLN A 233 23.59 18.54 -11.60
C GLN A 233 24.65 18.09 -10.60
#